data_a1cd565490d2a3e130074c7ceddc296c
#
_entry.id   a1cd565490d2a3e130074c7ceddc296c
#
_cell.length_a   1.000
_cell.length_b   1.000
_cell.length_c   1.000
_cell.angle_alpha   90.00
_cell.angle_beta   90.00
_cell.angle_gamma   90.00
#
_symmetry.space_group_name_H-M   'P 1'
#
loop_
_entity.id
_entity.type
_entity.pdbx_description
1 polymer ?
#
loop_
_entity_poly.entity_id
_entity_poly.type
_entity_poly.pdbx_seq_one_letter_code
_entity_poly.pdbx_strand_id
1 'polypeptide(L)'
;MKKKVFFQGEHGAFSEEAAFNYFGKSITTIPCKTFEEVFQAVRKKDSTFGVIPIENSLAGSLHINYDLLLTYKLKIIGEINIRISHQLLGLKKTNIQNIKRIYSHPMALQQCQKFLRSLPSVELIEAYDTAGSVMMLKDTGSKETAAIASNSAAKIYGVNILQKNIEDYKQNYTRFLILSKKAGGVIKDPAKTSIVFSLKNEPGILFKALSGFALRGIDLTKIESRPVREKPFEYYFYLDFIGSTKELGIKNALNSLREITDDIRILGSYKIFRK
;
A
#
# COMPACT_ATOMS: atom_id res chain seq x y z
N MET A 1 -21.53 -10.87 12.47
CA MET A 1 -21.10 -10.98 11.05
C MET A 1 -19.59 -10.78 10.98
N LYS A 2 -18.87 -11.59 10.18
CA LYS A 2 -17.44 -11.38 9.93
C LYS A 2 -17.22 -10.06 9.16
N LYS A 3 -16.17 -9.31 9.51
CA LYS A 3 -15.78 -8.10 8.77
C LYS A 3 -15.37 -8.48 7.34
N LYS A 4 -15.87 -7.74 6.36
CA LYS A 4 -15.46 -7.88 4.95
C LYS A 4 -14.35 -6.89 4.64
N VAL A 5 -13.23 -7.37 4.11
CA VAL A 5 -12.06 -6.58 3.80
C VAL A 5 -11.69 -6.77 2.33
N PHE A 6 -11.79 -5.70 1.56
CA PHE A 6 -11.48 -5.67 0.14
C PHE A 6 -10.01 -5.30 -0.05
N PHE A 7 -9.35 -5.92 -1.02
CA PHE A 7 -7.95 -5.66 -1.36
C PHE A 7 -7.73 -5.86 -2.86
N GLN A 8 -6.73 -5.23 -3.44
CA GLN A 8 -6.38 -5.42 -4.85
C GLN A 8 -5.43 -6.61 -4.98
N GLY A 9 -5.66 -7.43 -6.01
CA GLY A 9 -4.89 -8.63 -6.37
C GLY A 9 -5.66 -9.91 -6.08
N GLU A 10 -4.98 -11.04 -6.14
CA GLU A 10 -5.53 -12.37 -5.89
C GLU A 10 -5.24 -12.84 -4.46
N HIS A 11 -5.92 -13.91 -4.01
CA HIS A 11 -5.64 -14.52 -2.71
C HIS A 11 -4.15 -14.90 -2.60
N GLY A 12 -3.54 -14.58 -1.47
CA GLY A 12 -2.09 -14.72 -1.27
C GLY A 12 -1.28 -13.46 -1.61
N ALA A 13 -1.90 -12.38 -2.09
CA ALA A 13 -1.23 -11.09 -2.27
C ALA A 13 -0.78 -10.48 -0.93
N PHE A 14 0.25 -9.62 -0.96
CA PHE A 14 0.71 -8.89 0.23
C PHE A 14 -0.37 -7.97 0.82
N SER A 15 -1.30 -7.47 -0.01
CA SER A 15 -2.47 -6.70 0.46
C SER A 15 -3.41 -7.54 1.33
N GLU A 16 -3.60 -8.83 1.00
CA GLU A 16 -4.37 -9.75 1.82
C GLU A 16 -3.66 -10.09 3.13
N GLU A 17 -2.33 -10.29 3.08
CA GLU A 17 -1.50 -10.48 4.27
C GLU A 17 -1.61 -9.28 5.22
N ALA A 18 -1.60 -8.05 4.68
CA ALA A 18 -1.83 -6.83 5.43
C ALA A 18 -3.20 -6.83 6.11
N ALA A 19 -4.25 -7.30 5.41
CA ALA A 19 -5.59 -7.41 5.97
C ALA A 19 -5.64 -8.39 7.17
N PHE A 20 -5.05 -9.57 7.04
CA PHE A 20 -5.00 -10.55 8.13
C PHE A 20 -4.16 -10.07 9.31
N ASN A 21 -3.04 -9.39 9.06
CA ASN A 21 -2.17 -8.89 10.11
C ASN A 21 -2.82 -7.73 10.90
N TYR A 22 -3.65 -6.91 10.23
CA TYR A 22 -4.35 -5.81 10.89
C TYR A 22 -5.62 -6.23 11.63
N PHE A 23 -6.47 -7.04 10.99
CA PHE A 23 -7.79 -7.42 11.53
C PHE A 23 -7.82 -8.77 12.25
N GLY A 24 -6.76 -9.58 12.14
CA GLY A 24 -6.77 -10.97 12.58
C GLY A 24 -7.42 -11.92 11.56
N LYS A 25 -7.39 -13.23 11.86
CA LYS A 25 -7.83 -14.27 10.92
C LYS A 25 -9.34 -14.43 10.79
N SER A 26 -10.14 -13.80 11.68
CA SER A 26 -11.61 -13.93 11.70
C SER A 26 -12.33 -12.94 10.78
N ILE A 27 -11.74 -12.60 9.64
CA ILE A 27 -12.29 -11.75 8.59
C ILE A 27 -12.63 -12.56 7.33
N THR A 28 -13.39 -11.95 6.42
CA THR A 28 -13.56 -12.43 5.05
C THR A 28 -12.85 -11.45 4.13
N THR A 29 -11.79 -11.89 3.47
CA THR A 29 -11.07 -11.12 2.46
C THR A 29 -11.73 -11.28 1.09
N ILE A 30 -11.77 -10.22 0.30
CA ILE A 30 -12.42 -10.20 -1.03
C ILE A 30 -11.45 -9.55 -2.00
N PRO A 31 -10.93 -10.32 -2.99
CA PRO A 31 -10.04 -9.81 -4.00
C PRO A 31 -10.77 -8.87 -4.96
N CYS A 32 -10.06 -7.86 -5.44
CA CYS A 32 -10.49 -6.91 -6.45
C CYS A 32 -9.44 -6.81 -7.55
N LYS A 33 -9.85 -6.63 -8.78
CA LYS A 33 -8.92 -6.50 -9.92
C LYS A 33 -8.14 -5.19 -9.87
N THR A 34 -8.79 -4.11 -9.45
CA THR A 34 -8.21 -2.77 -9.42
C THR A 34 -8.30 -2.14 -8.03
N PHE A 35 -7.45 -1.14 -7.77
CA PHE A 35 -7.58 -0.33 -6.54
C PHE A 35 -8.91 0.41 -6.51
N GLU A 36 -9.39 0.90 -7.65
CA GLU A 36 -10.65 1.61 -7.72
C GLU A 36 -11.83 0.75 -7.26
N GLU A 37 -11.87 -0.53 -7.63
CA GLU A 37 -12.89 -1.48 -7.14
C GLU A 37 -12.88 -1.61 -5.62
N VAL A 38 -11.70 -1.57 -4.98
CA VAL A 38 -11.58 -1.56 -3.51
C VAL A 38 -12.27 -0.32 -2.93
N PHE A 39 -11.96 0.87 -3.46
CA PHE A 39 -12.59 2.13 -3.01
C PHE A 39 -14.10 2.13 -3.22
N GLN A 40 -14.58 1.66 -4.36
CA GLN A 40 -16.01 1.54 -4.67
C GLN A 40 -16.72 0.59 -3.69
N ALA A 41 -16.11 -0.57 -3.38
CA ALA A 41 -16.68 -1.54 -2.47
C ALA A 41 -16.80 -0.99 -1.04
N VAL A 42 -15.78 -0.29 -0.56
CA VAL A 42 -15.79 0.33 0.79
C VAL A 42 -16.82 1.45 0.86
N ARG A 43 -16.98 2.25 -0.20
CA ARG A 43 -17.96 3.33 -0.23
C ARG A 43 -19.41 2.84 -0.14
N LYS A 44 -19.70 1.65 -0.65
CA LYS A 44 -21.08 1.10 -0.71
C LYS A 44 -21.66 0.76 0.66
N LYS A 45 -20.87 0.26 1.62
CA LYS A 45 -21.36 -0.23 2.92
C LYS A 45 -20.46 0.18 4.08
N ASP A 46 -21.09 0.60 5.19
CA ASP A 46 -20.38 1.07 6.40
C ASP A 46 -19.58 -0.03 7.14
N SER A 47 -19.97 -1.30 6.96
CA SER A 47 -19.33 -2.46 7.62
C SER A 47 -18.22 -3.10 6.77
N THR A 48 -17.76 -2.42 5.72
CA THR A 48 -16.70 -2.89 4.83
C THR A 48 -15.44 -2.08 5.01
N PHE A 49 -14.30 -2.72 4.79
CA PHE A 49 -12.99 -2.13 4.92
C PHE A 49 -12.19 -2.36 3.64
N GLY A 50 -11.24 -1.48 3.36
CA GLY A 50 -10.29 -1.64 2.27
C GLY A 50 -8.87 -1.66 2.79
N VAL A 51 -8.00 -2.39 2.11
CA VAL A 51 -6.56 -2.38 2.35
C VAL A 51 -5.88 -2.00 1.04
N ILE A 52 -5.14 -0.90 1.06
CA ILE A 52 -4.43 -0.38 -0.12
C ILE A 52 -2.97 -0.08 0.22
N PRO A 53 -2.00 -0.43 -0.64
CA PRO A 53 -0.62 0.03 -0.50
C PRO A 53 -0.55 1.54 -0.79
N ILE A 54 0.21 2.29 0.00
CA ILE A 54 0.38 3.73 -0.22
C ILE A 54 1.80 4.08 -0.62
N GLU A 55 2.76 3.35 -0.07
CA GLU A 55 4.16 3.49 -0.44
C GLU A 55 4.95 2.19 -0.20
N ASN A 56 6.01 2.03 -0.96
CA ASN A 56 7.01 0.98 -0.75
C ASN A 56 8.37 1.63 -0.51
N SER A 57 9.15 1.09 0.43
CA SER A 57 10.43 1.66 0.85
C SER A 57 11.51 1.72 -0.25
N LEU A 58 11.35 0.96 -1.32
CA LEU A 58 12.27 0.92 -2.48
C LEU A 58 11.67 1.58 -3.72
N ALA A 59 10.38 1.38 -3.97
CA ALA A 59 9.71 1.86 -5.18
C ALA A 59 9.04 3.23 -5.01
N GLY A 60 8.94 3.75 -3.77
CA GLY A 60 8.30 5.03 -3.49
C GLY A 60 6.79 4.96 -3.41
N SER A 61 6.15 6.08 -3.70
CA SER A 61 4.71 6.29 -3.53
C SER A 61 3.87 5.67 -4.64
N LEU A 62 2.72 5.10 -4.27
CA LEU A 62 1.71 4.61 -5.23
C LEU A 62 0.70 5.73 -5.51
N HIS A 63 1.03 6.60 -6.44
CA HIS A 63 0.31 7.84 -6.74
C HIS A 63 -1.18 7.65 -7.05
N ILE A 64 -1.54 6.57 -7.73
CA ILE A 64 -2.95 6.27 -8.05
C ILE A 64 -3.83 6.20 -6.79
N ASN A 65 -3.31 5.67 -5.69
CA ASN A 65 -4.07 5.53 -4.45
C ASN A 65 -4.27 6.87 -3.73
N TYR A 66 -3.36 7.84 -3.91
CA TYR A 66 -3.58 9.22 -3.45
C TYR A 66 -4.72 9.88 -4.21
N ASP A 67 -4.76 9.73 -5.54
CA ASP A 67 -5.83 10.29 -6.38
C ASP A 67 -7.20 9.66 -6.01
N LEU A 68 -7.23 8.36 -5.75
CA LEU A 68 -8.45 7.66 -5.33
C LEU A 68 -8.91 8.10 -3.92
N LEU A 69 -8.00 8.41 -2.98
CA LEU A 69 -8.35 8.97 -1.67
C LEU A 69 -9.07 10.32 -1.79
N LEU A 70 -8.65 11.18 -2.73
CA LEU A 70 -9.34 12.43 -3.02
C LEU A 70 -10.74 12.19 -3.60
N THR A 71 -10.83 11.32 -4.60
CA THR A 71 -12.05 11.04 -5.35
C THR A 71 -13.14 10.43 -4.47
N TYR A 72 -12.80 9.38 -3.72
CA TYR A 72 -13.79 8.58 -2.97
C TYR A 72 -14.08 9.10 -1.57
N LYS A 73 -13.27 10.03 -1.06
CA LYS A 73 -13.44 10.68 0.27
C LYS A 73 -13.57 9.69 1.44
N LEU A 74 -12.96 8.52 1.33
CA LEU A 74 -12.92 7.53 2.41
C LEU A 74 -12.02 8.00 3.55
N LYS A 75 -12.19 7.38 4.73
CA LYS A 75 -11.39 7.66 5.92
C LYS A 75 -10.31 6.61 6.11
N ILE A 76 -9.13 7.06 6.48
CA ILE A 76 -8.04 6.20 6.94
C ILE A 76 -8.28 5.93 8.43
N ILE A 77 -8.40 4.65 8.78
CA ILE A 77 -8.64 4.21 10.16
C ILE A 77 -7.48 3.45 10.77
N GLY A 78 -6.41 3.23 9.99
CA GLY A 78 -5.21 2.54 10.42
C GLY A 78 -4.18 2.43 9.31
N GLU A 79 -3.01 1.96 9.72
CA GLU A 79 -1.90 1.63 8.83
C GLU A 79 -1.23 0.35 9.28
N ILE A 80 -0.53 -0.33 8.38
CA ILE A 80 0.33 -1.46 8.69
C ILE A 80 1.48 -1.54 7.68
N ASN A 81 2.67 -1.92 8.16
CA ASN A 81 3.83 -2.17 7.32
C ASN A 81 4.02 -3.67 7.15
N ILE A 82 4.13 -4.13 5.90
CA ILE A 82 4.40 -5.53 5.57
C ILE A 82 5.78 -5.60 4.92
N ARG A 83 6.62 -6.51 5.42
CA ARG A 83 7.86 -6.84 4.74
C ARG A 83 7.55 -7.61 3.46
N ILE A 84 8.06 -7.12 2.35
CA ILE A 84 7.91 -7.77 1.05
C ILE A 84 9.05 -8.77 0.88
N SER A 85 8.70 -10.04 0.84
CA SER A 85 9.66 -11.14 0.67
C SER A 85 9.20 -12.02 -0.48
N HIS A 86 10.03 -12.12 -1.50
CA HIS A 86 9.72 -12.85 -2.72
C HIS A 86 10.27 -14.26 -2.67
N GLN A 87 9.45 -15.22 -3.09
CA GLN A 87 9.82 -16.63 -3.20
C GLN A 87 9.77 -17.05 -4.66
N LEU A 88 10.71 -17.84 -5.10
CA LEU A 88 10.59 -18.57 -6.37
C LEU A 88 9.73 -19.80 -6.13
N LEU A 89 8.64 -19.88 -6.85
CA LEU A 89 7.62 -20.92 -6.71
C LEU A 89 7.57 -21.79 -7.96
N GLY A 90 7.37 -23.08 -7.77
CA GLY A 90 7.23 -24.04 -8.87
C GLY A 90 6.27 -25.17 -8.55
N LEU A 91 5.87 -25.91 -9.56
CA LEU A 91 5.08 -27.12 -9.39
C LEU A 91 5.89 -28.20 -8.67
N LYS A 92 5.21 -29.24 -8.18
CA LYS A 92 5.86 -30.39 -7.55
C LYS A 92 6.88 -31.04 -8.50
N LYS A 93 8.10 -31.27 -8.01
CA LYS A 93 9.24 -31.84 -8.79
C LYS A 93 9.81 -30.89 -9.88
N THR A 94 9.53 -29.58 -9.83
CA THR A 94 10.24 -28.58 -10.64
C THR A 94 11.69 -28.46 -10.14
N ASN A 95 12.65 -28.48 -11.08
CA ASN A 95 14.07 -28.22 -10.81
C ASN A 95 14.40 -26.80 -11.29
N ILE A 96 15.08 -26.00 -10.44
CA ILE A 96 15.45 -24.61 -10.76
C ILE A 96 16.28 -24.52 -12.05
N GLN A 97 17.18 -25.49 -12.27
CA GLN A 97 18.04 -25.49 -13.45
C GLN A 97 17.30 -25.71 -14.79
N ASN A 98 16.08 -26.25 -14.73
CA ASN A 98 15.27 -26.52 -15.92
C ASN A 98 14.22 -25.44 -16.18
N ILE A 99 14.20 -24.36 -15.39
CA ILE A 99 13.23 -23.26 -15.55
C ILE A 99 13.61 -22.46 -16.81
N LYS A 100 12.63 -22.29 -17.68
CA LYS A 100 12.73 -21.50 -18.92
C LYS A 100 11.92 -20.21 -18.85
N ARG A 101 10.86 -20.17 -17.99
CA ARG A 101 9.97 -19.01 -17.86
C ARG A 101 9.65 -18.70 -16.42
N ILE A 102 9.63 -17.41 -16.09
CA ILE A 102 9.24 -16.94 -14.76
C ILE A 102 8.16 -15.85 -14.89
N TYR A 103 7.03 -16.09 -14.24
CA TYR A 103 5.90 -15.15 -14.18
C TYR A 103 5.96 -14.32 -12.91
N SER A 104 5.80 -13.02 -12.99
CA SER A 104 5.52 -12.15 -11.83
C SER A 104 5.08 -10.75 -12.24
N HIS A 105 4.65 -9.97 -11.25
CA HIS A 105 4.44 -8.53 -11.41
C HIS A 105 5.78 -7.85 -11.76
N PRO A 106 5.81 -6.86 -12.68
CA PRO A 106 7.03 -6.16 -13.11
C PRO A 106 7.90 -5.67 -11.95
N MET A 107 7.29 -5.10 -10.92
CA MET A 107 8.00 -4.63 -9.73
C MET A 107 8.71 -5.76 -8.98
N ALA A 108 8.10 -6.94 -8.88
CA ALA A 108 8.73 -8.09 -8.21
C ALA A 108 9.90 -8.64 -9.03
N LEU A 109 9.77 -8.66 -10.36
CA LEU A 109 10.88 -9.01 -11.26
C LEU A 109 12.06 -8.03 -11.08
N GLN A 110 11.76 -6.73 -11.02
CA GLN A 110 12.77 -5.69 -10.80
C GLN A 110 13.46 -5.83 -9.43
N GLN A 111 12.74 -6.24 -8.40
CA GLN A 111 13.27 -6.42 -7.04
C GLN A 111 14.06 -7.71 -6.83
N CYS A 112 14.10 -8.61 -7.81
CA CYS A 112 14.78 -9.91 -7.74
C CYS A 112 15.89 -10.04 -8.81
N GLN A 113 16.42 -8.96 -9.33
CA GLN A 113 17.34 -8.97 -10.47
C GLN A 113 18.64 -9.75 -10.24
N LYS A 114 19.22 -9.64 -9.03
CA LYS A 114 20.47 -10.40 -8.72
C LYS A 114 20.26 -11.88 -8.83
N PHE A 115 19.15 -12.38 -8.28
CA PHE A 115 18.78 -13.78 -8.38
C PHE A 115 18.48 -14.18 -9.84
N LEU A 116 17.67 -13.39 -10.54
CA LEU A 116 17.27 -13.69 -11.93
C LEU A 116 18.47 -13.73 -12.88
N ARG A 117 19.47 -12.86 -12.71
CA ARG A 117 20.72 -12.87 -13.50
C ARG A 117 21.59 -14.11 -13.23
N SER A 118 21.40 -14.80 -12.12
CA SER A 118 22.12 -16.06 -11.83
C SER A 118 21.52 -17.27 -12.53
N LEU A 119 20.33 -17.13 -13.11
CA LEU A 119 19.65 -18.18 -13.85
C LEU A 119 20.03 -18.11 -15.35
N PRO A 120 20.34 -19.25 -15.99
CA PRO A 120 20.65 -19.25 -17.42
C PRO A 120 19.39 -19.04 -18.25
N SER A 121 19.44 -18.10 -19.19
CA SER A 121 18.46 -17.93 -20.30
C SER A 121 16.99 -18.10 -19.95
N VAL A 122 16.52 -17.42 -18.89
CA VAL A 122 15.12 -17.47 -18.46
C VAL A 122 14.34 -16.31 -19.06
N GLU A 123 13.20 -16.61 -19.69
CA GLU A 123 12.23 -15.64 -20.17
C GLU A 123 11.41 -15.10 -18.98
N LEU A 124 11.37 -13.77 -18.82
CA LEU A 124 10.57 -13.11 -17.78
C LEU A 124 9.24 -12.65 -18.38
N ILE A 125 8.14 -13.10 -17.80
CA ILE A 125 6.78 -12.80 -18.28
C ILE A 125 6.03 -11.99 -17.21
N GLU A 126 5.57 -10.83 -17.61
CA GLU A 126 4.82 -9.94 -16.74
C GLU A 126 3.41 -10.45 -16.46
N ALA A 127 3.01 -10.42 -15.20
CA ALA A 127 1.67 -10.72 -14.71
C ALA A 127 1.08 -9.49 -14.01
N TYR A 128 -0.24 -9.41 -13.94
CA TYR A 128 -0.92 -8.25 -13.35
C TYR A 128 -0.71 -8.12 -11.81
N ASP A 129 -0.47 -9.25 -11.12
CA ASP A 129 -0.02 -9.26 -9.72
C ASP A 129 0.83 -10.50 -9.40
N THR A 130 1.49 -10.50 -8.23
CA THR A 130 2.39 -11.58 -7.82
C THR A 130 1.64 -12.87 -7.48
N ALA A 131 0.45 -12.81 -6.91
CA ALA A 131 -0.33 -14.01 -6.56
C ALA A 131 -1.00 -14.61 -7.82
N GLY A 132 -1.50 -13.76 -8.74
CA GLY A 132 -2.02 -14.18 -10.04
C GLY A 132 -0.97 -14.88 -10.91
N SER A 133 0.31 -14.53 -10.76
CA SER A 133 1.38 -15.26 -11.45
C SER A 133 1.46 -16.73 -11.04
N VAL A 134 1.05 -17.08 -9.82
CA VAL A 134 0.98 -18.49 -9.36
C VAL A 134 -0.19 -19.23 -10.00
N MET A 135 -1.30 -18.53 -10.27
CA MET A 135 -2.40 -19.12 -11.05
C MET A 135 -1.95 -19.44 -12.47
N MET A 136 -1.27 -18.48 -13.13
CA MET A 136 -0.69 -18.70 -14.47
C MET A 136 0.28 -19.89 -14.47
N LEU A 137 1.16 -20.02 -13.46
CA LEU A 137 2.05 -21.16 -13.30
C LEU A 137 1.26 -22.47 -13.24
N LYS A 138 0.17 -22.54 -12.48
CA LYS A 138 -0.66 -23.74 -12.37
C LYS A 138 -1.35 -24.10 -13.68
N ASP A 139 -1.86 -23.08 -14.39
CA ASP A 139 -2.56 -23.27 -15.66
C ASP A 139 -1.65 -23.82 -16.76
N THR A 140 -0.35 -23.48 -16.74
CA THR A 140 0.63 -24.06 -17.67
C THR A 140 0.87 -25.53 -17.42
N GLY A 141 0.77 -26.00 -16.17
CA GLY A 141 1.12 -27.36 -15.77
C GLY A 141 2.58 -27.77 -16.01
N SER A 142 3.42 -26.84 -16.47
CA SER A 142 4.79 -27.11 -16.90
C SER A 142 5.79 -27.03 -15.76
N LYS A 143 6.68 -28.01 -15.69
CA LYS A 143 7.81 -28.01 -14.73
C LYS A 143 9.00 -27.14 -15.18
N GLU A 144 8.93 -26.56 -16.38
CA GLU A 144 9.91 -25.61 -16.90
C GLU A 144 9.49 -24.16 -16.62
N THR A 145 8.41 -23.97 -15.86
CA THR A 145 7.90 -22.65 -15.47
C THR A 145 7.95 -22.44 -13.96
N ALA A 146 8.14 -21.19 -13.56
CA ALA A 146 8.11 -20.75 -12.17
C ALA A 146 7.34 -19.43 -12.02
N ALA A 147 7.03 -19.07 -10.78
CA ALA A 147 6.45 -17.77 -10.46
C ALA A 147 7.21 -17.12 -9.29
N ILE A 148 7.26 -15.79 -9.26
CA ILE A 148 7.74 -15.06 -8.09
C ILE A 148 6.54 -14.48 -7.35
N ALA A 149 6.33 -14.92 -6.10
CA ALA A 149 5.23 -14.47 -5.26
C ALA A 149 5.54 -14.59 -3.76
N SER A 150 4.53 -14.33 -2.93
CA SER A 150 4.61 -14.43 -1.48
C SER A 150 4.63 -15.89 -0.99
N ASN A 151 5.08 -16.09 0.25
CA ASN A 151 4.93 -17.38 0.93
C ASN A 151 3.45 -17.77 1.15
N SER A 152 2.57 -16.77 1.30
CA SER A 152 1.12 -16.98 1.45
C SER A 152 0.51 -17.55 0.17
N ALA A 153 0.90 -17.03 -1.00
CA ALA A 153 0.47 -17.56 -2.28
C ALA A 153 0.91 -19.02 -2.49
N ALA A 154 2.16 -19.35 -2.11
CA ALA A 154 2.63 -20.75 -2.20
C ALA A 154 1.73 -21.72 -1.43
N LYS A 155 1.32 -21.35 -0.22
CA LYS A 155 0.45 -22.17 0.64
C LYS A 155 -0.98 -22.27 0.09
N ILE A 156 -1.56 -21.17 -0.36
CA ILE A 156 -2.95 -21.13 -0.86
C ILE A 156 -3.09 -21.94 -2.14
N TYR A 157 -2.13 -21.82 -3.05
CA TYR A 157 -2.20 -22.50 -4.35
C TYR A 157 -1.58 -23.89 -4.35
N GLY A 158 -0.96 -24.32 -3.24
CA GLY A 158 -0.38 -25.67 -3.10
C GLY A 158 0.83 -25.91 -3.99
N VAL A 159 1.66 -24.88 -4.21
CA VAL A 159 2.89 -24.97 -4.99
C VAL A 159 4.12 -24.98 -4.08
N ASN A 160 5.23 -25.50 -4.58
CA ASN A 160 6.47 -25.61 -3.82
C ASN A 160 7.28 -24.32 -3.88
N ILE A 161 7.92 -23.98 -2.77
CA ILE A 161 8.96 -22.96 -2.73
C ILE A 161 10.26 -23.59 -3.18
N LEU A 162 10.78 -23.14 -4.32
CA LEU A 162 12.04 -23.62 -4.89
C LEU A 162 13.23 -22.87 -4.26
N GLN A 163 13.07 -21.54 -4.08
CA GLN A 163 14.08 -20.70 -3.43
C GLN A 163 13.38 -19.62 -2.62
N LYS A 164 13.87 -19.38 -1.39
CA LYS A 164 13.31 -18.38 -0.46
C LYS A 164 14.07 -17.08 -0.55
N ASN A 165 13.35 -15.96 -0.29
CA ASN A 165 13.92 -14.63 -0.04
C ASN A 165 14.86 -14.19 -1.18
N ILE A 166 14.36 -14.26 -2.41
CA ILE A 166 15.13 -13.96 -3.62
C ILE A 166 15.18 -12.46 -3.94
N GLU A 167 14.52 -11.62 -3.13
CA GLU A 167 14.58 -10.17 -3.26
C GLU A 167 16.00 -9.63 -3.04
N ASP A 168 16.41 -8.64 -3.82
CA ASP A 168 17.75 -8.03 -3.78
C ASP A 168 18.04 -7.30 -2.46
N TYR A 169 16.98 -6.74 -1.84
CA TYR A 169 17.07 -5.97 -0.60
C TYR A 169 16.12 -6.52 0.46
N LYS A 170 16.68 -6.96 1.58
CA LYS A 170 15.93 -7.56 2.69
C LYS A 170 15.03 -6.55 3.44
N GLN A 171 15.38 -5.26 3.39
CA GLN A 171 14.62 -4.17 4.02
C GLN A 171 13.60 -3.56 3.06
N ASN A 172 12.83 -4.41 2.40
CA ASN A 172 11.75 -4.03 1.52
C ASN A 172 10.43 -4.08 2.29
N TYR A 173 9.82 -2.92 2.52
CA TYR A 173 8.56 -2.79 3.24
C TYR A 173 7.55 -2.01 2.42
N THR A 174 6.31 -2.47 2.43
CA THR A 174 5.17 -1.73 1.90
C THR A 174 4.28 -1.28 3.05
N ARG A 175 3.98 0.01 3.08
CA ARG A 175 3.00 0.60 3.98
C ARG A 175 1.63 0.51 3.34
N PHE A 176 0.69 -0.08 4.07
CA PHE A 176 -0.71 -0.20 3.69
C PHE A 176 -1.57 0.70 4.57
N LEU A 177 -2.57 1.33 3.97
CA LEU A 177 -3.62 2.06 4.66
C LEU A 177 -4.88 1.20 4.77
N ILE A 178 -5.56 1.35 5.90
CA ILE A 178 -6.84 0.71 6.15
C ILE A 178 -7.93 1.75 5.94
N LEU A 179 -8.82 1.47 5.00
CA LEU A 179 -9.88 2.37 4.60
C LEU A 179 -11.24 1.96 5.17
N SER A 180 -12.04 2.95 5.49
CA SER A 180 -13.43 2.81 5.89
C SER A 180 -14.26 3.99 5.39
N LYS A 181 -15.57 3.81 5.24
CA LYS A 181 -16.50 4.90 4.97
C LYS A 181 -16.67 5.83 6.16
N LYS A 182 -16.61 5.30 7.38
CA LYS A 182 -16.70 6.06 8.63
C LYS A 182 -15.33 6.25 9.27
N ALA A 183 -15.17 7.34 9.98
CA ALA A 183 -13.97 7.56 10.79
C ALA A 183 -13.80 6.46 11.84
N GLY A 184 -12.57 6.15 12.18
CA GLY A 184 -12.25 5.24 13.28
C GLY A 184 -12.77 5.77 14.63
N GLY A 185 -12.81 4.89 15.62
CA GLY A 185 -13.17 5.24 16.99
C GLY A 185 -12.15 6.17 17.67
N VAL A 186 -12.34 6.43 18.96
CA VAL A 186 -11.40 7.20 19.78
C VAL A 186 -10.06 6.48 19.82
N ILE A 187 -8.99 7.18 19.40
CA ILE A 187 -7.64 6.64 19.39
C ILE A 187 -6.99 6.98 20.73
N LYS A 188 -6.48 5.97 21.40
CA LYS A 188 -5.55 6.16 22.52
C LYS A 188 -4.15 6.37 21.93
N ASP A 189 -3.39 7.31 22.48
CA ASP A 189 -2.03 7.60 22.04
C ASP A 189 -1.13 6.35 21.96
N PRO A 190 -0.19 6.34 21.06
CA PRO A 190 0.18 7.39 20.11
C PRO A 190 -0.65 7.33 18.81
N ALA A 191 -0.99 8.49 18.29
CA ALA A 191 -1.75 8.66 17.06
C ALA A 191 -0.89 9.21 15.91
N LYS A 192 -1.30 8.92 14.68
CA LYS A 192 -0.86 9.57 13.45
C LYS A 192 -2.06 10.17 12.75
N THR A 193 -1.89 11.32 12.16
CA THR A 193 -2.94 11.97 11.37
C THR A 193 -2.45 12.17 9.94
N SER A 194 -3.30 11.81 8.98
CA SER A 194 -3.11 12.11 7.56
C SER A 194 -4.07 13.18 7.11
N ILE A 195 -3.57 14.18 6.42
CA ILE A 195 -4.34 15.26 5.81
C ILE A 195 -3.98 15.41 4.33
N VAL A 196 -4.85 16.08 3.60
CA VAL A 196 -4.55 16.60 2.26
C VAL A 196 -5.02 18.05 2.20
N PHE A 197 -4.23 18.91 1.56
CA PHE A 197 -4.54 20.31 1.36
C PHE A 197 -3.99 20.79 0.01
N SER A 198 -4.57 21.86 -0.52
CA SER A 198 -4.07 22.52 -1.73
C SER A 198 -3.45 23.86 -1.39
N LEU A 199 -2.43 24.26 -2.15
CA LEU A 199 -1.78 25.56 -2.02
C LEU A 199 -1.74 26.25 -3.39
N LYS A 200 -1.88 27.56 -3.38
CA LYS A 200 -1.57 28.38 -4.54
C LYS A 200 -0.09 28.33 -4.81
N ASN A 201 0.31 28.47 -6.07
CA ASN A 201 1.71 28.46 -6.44
C ASN A 201 2.33 29.86 -6.18
N GLU A 202 2.77 30.08 -4.96
CA GLU A 202 3.42 31.32 -4.51
C GLU A 202 4.76 31.00 -3.86
N PRO A 203 5.78 31.87 -4.04
CA PRO A 203 7.08 31.70 -3.40
C PRO A 203 6.97 31.58 -1.87
N GLY A 204 7.55 30.52 -1.30
CA GLY A 204 7.59 30.29 0.14
C GLY A 204 6.28 29.74 0.75
N ILE A 205 5.23 29.51 -0.03
CA ILE A 205 3.93 29.08 0.52
C ILE A 205 4.01 27.72 1.22
N LEU A 206 4.78 26.76 0.67
CA LEU A 206 4.98 25.47 1.32
C LEU A 206 5.71 25.60 2.66
N PHE A 207 6.73 26.48 2.74
CA PHE A 207 7.39 26.78 4.01
C PHE A 207 6.40 27.33 5.04
N LYS A 208 5.56 28.29 4.65
CA LYS A 208 4.51 28.83 5.53
C LYS A 208 3.55 27.75 6.00
N ALA A 209 3.13 26.84 5.10
CA ALA A 209 2.24 25.74 5.43
C ALA A 209 2.85 24.77 6.46
N LEU A 210 4.13 24.43 6.33
CA LEU A 210 4.82 23.53 7.23
C LEU A 210 5.28 24.18 8.52
N SER A 211 5.51 25.49 8.54
CA SER A 211 5.98 26.23 9.72
C SER A 211 5.04 26.10 10.93
N GLY A 212 3.73 26.04 10.67
CA GLY A 212 2.72 25.84 11.71
C GLY A 212 2.90 24.55 12.52
N PHE A 213 3.43 23.50 11.88
CA PHE A 213 3.77 22.23 12.52
C PHE A 213 5.15 22.30 13.16
N ALA A 214 6.15 22.77 12.44
CA ALA A 214 7.54 22.85 12.92
C ALA A 214 7.69 23.67 14.19
N LEU A 215 7.08 24.85 14.27
CA LEU A 215 7.11 25.74 15.43
C LEU A 215 6.43 25.14 16.68
N ARG A 216 5.65 24.08 16.51
CA ARG A 216 4.99 23.36 17.60
C ARG A 216 5.64 22.00 17.90
N GLY A 217 6.79 21.71 17.29
CA GLY A 217 7.50 20.44 17.48
C GLY A 217 6.72 19.22 17.00
N ILE A 218 5.79 19.39 16.03
CA ILE A 218 5.00 18.28 15.47
C ILE A 218 5.83 17.55 14.43
N ASP A 219 6.08 16.27 14.66
CA ASP A 219 6.87 15.42 13.78
C ASP A 219 6.08 15.06 12.51
N LEU A 220 6.64 15.42 11.36
CA LEU A 220 6.09 15.11 10.04
C LEU A 220 6.73 13.83 9.53
N THR A 221 5.92 12.80 9.29
CA THR A 221 6.41 11.48 8.88
C THR A 221 6.35 11.24 7.38
N LYS A 222 5.57 12.05 6.65
CA LYS A 222 5.47 11.99 5.19
C LYS A 222 4.96 13.31 4.63
N ILE A 223 5.51 13.69 3.48
CA ILE A 223 4.94 14.69 2.59
C ILE A 223 4.98 14.17 1.16
N GLU A 224 3.90 14.32 0.43
CA GLU A 224 3.77 13.92 -0.98
C GLU A 224 2.98 14.97 -1.74
N SER A 225 3.47 15.39 -2.91
CA SER A 225 2.76 16.35 -3.75
C SER A 225 2.14 15.65 -4.97
N ARG A 226 0.91 16.05 -5.31
CA ARG A 226 0.21 15.57 -6.50
C ARG A 226 -0.35 16.75 -7.29
N PRO A 227 -0.16 16.81 -8.63
CA PRO A 227 -0.77 17.86 -9.43
C PRO A 227 -2.28 17.88 -9.30
N VAL A 228 -2.86 19.07 -9.22
CA VAL A 228 -4.32 19.26 -9.30
C VAL A 228 -4.73 19.07 -10.77
N ARG A 229 -5.61 18.11 -11.04
CA ARG A 229 -6.17 17.95 -12.40
C ARG A 229 -6.89 19.24 -12.79
N GLU A 230 -6.72 19.67 -14.03
CA GLU A 230 -7.36 20.87 -14.61
C GLU A 230 -6.80 22.24 -14.10
N LYS A 231 -5.80 22.25 -13.19
CA LYS A 231 -5.15 23.46 -12.70
C LYS A 231 -3.63 23.31 -12.84
N PRO A 232 -3.05 23.76 -13.96
CA PRO A 232 -1.60 23.68 -14.19
C PRO A 232 -0.82 24.37 -13.06
N PHE A 233 0.22 23.67 -12.56
CA PHE A 233 1.12 24.15 -11.51
C PHE A 233 0.50 24.38 -10.13
N GLU A 234 -0.75 23.96 -9.89
CA GLU A 234 -1.31 23.81 -8.55
C GLU A 234 -1.13 22.36 -8.05
N TYR A 235 -0.96 22.18 -6.73
CA TYR A 235 -0.66 20.88 -6.14
C TYR A 235 -1.52 20.61 -4.91
N TYR A 236 -1.97 19.36 -4.79
CA TYR A 236 -2.37 18.78 -3.53
C TYR A 236 -1.15 18.29 -2.78
N PHE A 237 -1.09 18.57 -1.48
CA PHE A 237 -0.08 18.07 -0.56
C PHE A 237 -0.72 17.10 0.43
N TYR A 238 -0.25 15.87 0.45
CA TYR A 238 -0.58 14.90 1.46
C TYR A 238 0.47 14.97 2.55
N LEU A 239 0.03 15.10 3.79
CA LEU A 239 0.91 15.24 4.94
C LEU A 239 0.48 14.26 6.02
N ASP A 240 1.43 13.48 6.51
CA ASP A 240 1.26 12.64 7.69
C ASP A 240 2.09 13.20 8.83
N PHE A 241 1.51 13.29 10.01
CA PHE A 241 2.19 13.77 11.21
C PHE A 241 1.78 12.98 12.45
N ILE A 242 2.66 12.98 13.45
CA ILE A 242 2.41 12.36 14.74
C ILE A 242 1.51 13.28 15.55
N GLY A 243 0.47 12.69 16.14
CA GLY A 243 -0.53 13.39 16.96
C GLY A 243 -1.94 13.23 16.44
N SER A 244 -2.89 13.47 17.33
CA SER A 244 -4.33 13.41 17.07
C SER A 244 -4.90 14.80 16.84
N THR A 245 -5.89 14.92 15.96
CA THR A 245 -6.65 16.18 15.78
C THR A 245 -7.35 16.68 17.04
N LYS A 246 -7.37 15.91 18.12
CA LYS A 246 -7.91 16.32 19.43
C LYS A 246 -6.92 17.13 20.27
N GLU A 247 -5.63 17.03 20.01
CA GLU A 247 -4.57 17.72 20.72
C GLU A 247 -4.55 19.21 20.38
N LEU A 248 -4.34 20.06 21.38
CA LEU A 248 -4.39 21.52 21.21
C LEU A 248 -3.33 22.02 20.23
N GLY A 249 -2.10 21.53 20.32
CA GLY A 249 -1.01 21.87 19.40
C GLY A 249 -1.35 21.56 17.93
N ILE A 250 -1.94 20.37 17.70
CA ILE A 250 -2.38 19.94 16.37
C ILE A 250 -3.55 20.82 15.86
N LYS A 251 -4.53 21.12 16.71
CA LYS A 251 -5.63 22.02 16.34
C LYS A 251 -5.11 23.39 15.91
N ASN A 252 -4.16 23.95 16.66
CA ASN A 252 -3.57 25.25 16.33
C ASN A 252 -2.76 25.20 15.02
N ALA A 253 -1.99 24.14 14.79
CA ALA A 253 -1.27 23.94 13.52
C ALA A 253 -2.24 23.84 12.33
N LEU A 254 -3.32 23.06 12.47
CA LEU A 254 -4.35 22.95 11.45
C LEU A 254 -5.11 24.27 11.21
N ASN A 255 -5.34 25.09 12.24
CA ASN A 255 -5.94 26.41 12.08
C ASN A 255 -5.01 27.33 11.30
N SER A 256 -3.71 27.41 11.66
CA SER A 256 -2.73 28.20 10.89
C SER A 256 -2.66 27.74 9.43
N LEU A 257 -2.75 26.43 9.17
CA LEU A 257 -2.78 25.92 7.79
C LEU A 257 -4.05 26.37 7.04
N ARG A 258 -5.22 26.40 7.70
CA ARG A 258 -6.48 26.85 7.09
C ARG A 258 -6.48 28.29 6.63
N GLU A 259 -5.69 29.15 7.26
CA GLU A 259 -5.59 30.57 6.90
C GLU A 259 -4.90 30.77 5.54
N ILE A 260 -4.12 29.79 5.07
CA ILE A 260 -3.31 29.91 3.86
C ILE A 260 -3.63 28.85 2.80
N THR A 261 -4.61 27.98 3.03
CA THR A 261 -5.04 26.94 2.12
C THR A 261 -6.44 27.16 1.59
N ASP A 262 -6.68 26.83 0.33
CA ASP A 262 -8.02 26.90 -0.27
C ASP A 262 -8.91 25.71 0.18
N ASP A 263 -8.34 24.52 0.37
CA ASP A 263 -9.04 23.32 0.85
C ASP A 263 -8.11 22.48 1.73
N ILE A 264 -8.63 22.05 2.85
CA ILE A 264 -7.96 21.12 3.75
C ILE A 264 -8.92 20.01 4.16
N ARG A 265 -8.49 18.78 4.01
CA ARG A 265 -9.27 17.60 4.38
C ARG A 265 -8.47 16.67 5.28
N ILE A 266 -9.06 16.35 6.44
CA ILE A 266 -8.54 15.32 7.33
C ILE A 266 -8.98 13.96 6.77
N LEU A 267 -8.00 13.18 6.34
CA LEU A 267 -8.22 11.82 5.81
C LEU A 267 -8.46 10.84 6.96
N GLY A 268 -7.78 11.04 8.09
CA GLY A 268 -8.01 10.26 9.29
C GLY A 268 -6.97 10.52 10.36
N SER A 269 -7.35 10.28 11.62
CA SER A 269 -6.42 10.09 12.73
C SER A 269 -6.55 8.62 13.16
N TYR A 270 -5.43 7.93 13.34
CA TYR A 270 -5.40 6.50 13.61
C TYR A 270 -4.17 6.12 14.44
N LYS A 271 -4.21 4.92 15.02
CA LYS A 271 -3.11 4.40 15.82
C LYS A 271 -1.87 4.19 14.95
N ILE A 272 -0.72 4.68 15.42
CA ILE A 272 0.57 4.40 14.79
C ILE A 272 0.83 2.89 14.76
N PHE A 273 1.25 2.38 13.61
CA PHE A 273 1.83 1.05 13.53
C PHE A 273 3.26 1.10 14.08
N ARG A 274 3.48 0.48 15.21
CA ARG A 274 4.82 0.19 15.75
C ARG A 274 5.14 -1.28 15.45
N LYS A 275 6.29 -1.49 14.85
CA LYS A 275 6.82 -2.84 14.62
C LYS A 275 7.32 -3.43 15.92
#